data_266a232933adadbeed42b903125df52a
#
_entry.id   266a232933adadbeed42b903125df52a
#
_cell.length_a   1.000
_cell.length_b   1.000
_cell.length_c   1.000
_cell.angle_alpha   90.00
_cell.angle_beta   90.00
_cell.angle_gamma   90.00
#
_symmetry.space_group_name_H-M   'P 1'
#
loop_
_entity.id
_entity.type
_entity.pdbx_description
1 polymer ?
#
loop_
_entity_poly.entity_id
_entity_poly.type
_entity_poly.pdbx_seq_one_letter_code
_entity_poly.pdbx_strand_id
1 'polypeptide(L)'
;MAWIGLDDTDTLSGGCTTHEFHLLINELIKLSNSGAPWREPTDLRLVRLWPFASKRTRGNAALAAKIELEKDGEDALFQFLDQWFNKLCKKISKYEVVTSHHSKREQVPPEPCLLYSRKQFPDFYWSAVRENVDLNYAKTIISNNENVKIWTGSGKMEGLIGALAAVSWVGLNDHTWELIAYRKENNMSNKRKISKDTVEEMAKKYTSTILSRDPNSKKILISPNTPCPVLYGIRSECPNNAESAHHNLQSYEENETCSTFQIWRTNQATGDHIECKH
;
A
#
# COMPACT_ATOMS: atom_id res chain seq x y z
N MET A 1 6.37 15.37 14.81
CA MET A 1 6.04 14.07 14.17
C MET A 1 4.76 14.22 13.41
N ALA A 2 4.71 13.66 12.19
CA ALA A 2 3.53 13.68 11.33
C ALA A 2 3.41 12.34 10.58
N TRP A 3 2.34 12.20 9.84
CA TRP A 3 2.01 11.04 9.01
C TRP A 3 1.74 11.49 7.59
N ILE A 4 2.14 10.69 6.64
CA ILE A 4 1.72 10.81 5.25
C ILE A 4 0.99 9.54 4.85
N GLY A 5 -0.09 9.66 4.09
CA GLY A 5 -0.88 8.53 3.60
C GLY A 5 -1.25 8.69 2.13
N LEU A 6 -1.33 7.59 1.40
CA LEU A 6 -1.68 7.56 -0.02
C LEU A 6 -2.67 6.45 -0.31
N ASP A 7 -3.69 6.76 -1.11
CA ASP A 7 -4.59 5.76 -1.65
C ASP A 7 -5.08 6.10 -3.05
N ASP A 8 -5.71 5.12 -3.69
CA ASP A 8 -6.43 5.16 -4.96
C ASP A 8 -5.60 5.60 -6.17
N THR A 9 -4.41 4.99 -6.32
CA THR A 9 -3.60 5.12 -7.54
C THR A 9 -3.65 3.87 -8.44
N ASP A 10 -4.47 2.89 -8.06
CA ASP A 10 -4.53 1.58 -8.69
C ASP A 10 -5.31 1.61 -10.00
N THR A 11 -4.73 1.04 -11.07
CA THR A 11 -5.43 0.76 -12.32
C THR A 11 -5.21 -0.69 -12.77
N LEU A 12 -6.13 -1.24 -13.56
CA LEU A 12 -5.94 -2.57 -14.17
C LEU A 12 -4.95 -2.52 -15.34
N SER A 13 -4.69 -1.33 -15.88
CA SER A 13 -3.74 -1.12 -16.98
C SER A 13 -2.32 -0.77 -16.54
N GLY A 14 -2.06 -0.49 -15.24
CA GLY A 14 -0.70 -0.19 -14.82
C GLY A 14 -0.45 0.31 -13.42
N GLY A 15 -1.28 1.17 -12.85
CA GLY A 15 -1.05 1.79 -11.54
C GLY A 15 -1.06 0.82 -10.35
N CYS A 16 -0.37 1.17 -9.28
CA CYS A 16 -0.32 0.36 -8.05
C CYS A 16 0.06 1.24 -6.85
N THR A 17 -0.85 1.40 -5.90
CA THR A 17 -0.66 2.29 -4.73
C THR A 17 0.54 1.87 -3.89
N THR A 18 0.78 0.57 -3.70
CA THR A 18 1.96 0.11 -2.96
C THR A 18 3.27 0.50 -3.65
N HIS A 19 3.32 0.45 -4.98
CA HIS A 19 4.51 0.83 -5.74
C HIS A 19 4.73 2.34 -5.75
N GLU A 20 3.68 3.13 -6.00
CA GLU A 20 3.80 4.60 -5.99
C GLU A 20 4.24 5.11 -4.63
N PHE A 21 3.70 4.54 -3.55
CA PHE A 21 4.11 4.94 -2.20
C PHE A 21 5.54 4.48 -1.87
N HIS A 22 5.96 3.29 -2.33
CA HIS A 22 7.36 2.86 -2.22
C HIS A 22 8.32 3.84 -2.91
N LEU A 23 7.96 4.33 -4.11
CA LEU A 23 8.77 5.35 -4.80
C LEU A 23 8.83 6.66 -4.01
N LEU A 24 7.70 7.11 -3.43
CA LEU A 24 7.67 8.28 -2.55
C LEU A 24 8.60 8.12 -1.35
N ILE A 25 8.53 6.97 -0.67
CA ILE A 25 9.39 6.68 0.49
C ILE A 25 10.87 6.73 0.11
N ASN A 26 11.24 6.13 -1.03
CA ASN A 26 12.64 6.15 -1.49
C ASN A 26 13.14 7.58 -1.83
N GLU A 27 12.29 8.42 -2.42
CA GLU A 27 12.64 9.83 -2.67
C GLU A 27 12.79 10.60 -1.36
N LEU A 28 11.91 10.38 -0.36
CA LEU A 28 12.00 11.02 0.96
C LEU A 28 13.27 10.59 1.70
N ILE A 29 13.65 9.32 1.67
CA ILE A 29 14.91 8.80 2.25
C ILE A 29 16.11 9.46 1.56
N LYS A 30 16.13 9.48 0.22
CA LYS A 30 17.22 10.09 -0.54
C LYS A 30 17.40 11.57 -0.19
N LEU A 31 16.31 12.32 -0.08
CA LEU A 31 16.34 13.73 0.27
C LEU A 31 16.76 13.95 1.72
N SER A 32 16.29 13.14 2.67
CA SER A 32 16.73 13.14 4.06
C SER A 32 18.26 12.97 4.16
N ASN A 33 18.79 11.99 3.43
CA ASN A 33 20.24 11.72 3.38
C ASN A 33 21.05 12.85 2.65
N SER A 34 20.35 13.72 1.92
CA SER A 34 20.92 14.89 1.26
C SER A 34 20.72 16.19 2.04
N GLY A 35 20.23 16.12 3.29
CA GLY A 35 20.09 17.26 4.19
C GLY A 35 18.74 17.97 4.13
N ALA A 36 17.69 17.31 3.63
CA ALA A 36 16.33 17.84 3.76
C ALA A 36 15.90 17.91 5.25
N PRO A 37 15.02 18.87 5.62
CA PRO A 37 14.68 19.13 7.02
C PRO A 37 13.66 18.13 7.59
N TRP A 38 13.87 16.84 7.33
CA TRP A 38 13.14 15.71 7.91
C TRP A 38 14.04 14.47 8.00
N ARG A 39 13.69 13.56 8.87
CA ARG A 39 14.35 12.25 8.99
C ARG A 39 13.73 11.22 8.07
N GLU A 40 14.43 10.13 7.85
CA GLU A 40 13.92 9.00 7.06
C GLU A 40 12.54 8.57 7.58
N PRO A 41 11.57 8.33 6.67
CA PRO A 41 10.25 7.82 7.06
C PRO A 41 10.36 6.49 7.82
N THR A 42 9.56 6.36 8.86
CA THR A 42 9.48 5.17 9.70
C THR A 42 8.05 4.66 9.78
N ASP A 43 7.82 3.55 10.49
CA ASP A 43 6.49 2.95 10.69
C ASP A 43 5.70 2.87 9.37
N LEU A 44 6.32 2.20 8.38
CA LEU A 44 5.72 2.01 7.06
C LEU A 44 4.53 1.05 7.16
N ARG A 45 3.35 1.50 6.75
CA ARG A 45 2.08 0.79 6.92
C ARG A 45 1.44 0.44 5.59
N LEU A 46 0.94 -0.79 5.50
CA LEU A 46 0.03 -1.25 4.48
C LEU A 46 -1.26 -1.70 5.15
N VAL A 47 -2.30 -0.90 5.03
CA VAL A 47 -3.55 -1.08 5.76
C VAL A 47 -4.62 -1.60 4.81
N ARG A 48 -5.14 -2.81 5.10
CA ARG A 48 -6.28 -3.39 4.39
C ARG A 48 -7.56 -2.79 4.92
N LEU A 49 -8.40 -2.35 4.01
CA LEU A 49 -9.67 -1.68 4.28
C LEU A 49 -10.85 -2.64 4.08
N TRP A 50 -12.07 -2.14 4.17
CA TRP A 50 -13.29 -2.88 3.93
C TRP A 50 -13.24 -3.72 2.65
N PRO A 51 -13.32 -5.07 2.74
CA PRO A 51 -13.06 -5.95 1.60
C PRO A 51 -14.17 -5.93 0.54
N PHE A 52 -15.34 -5.39 0.87
CA PHE A 52 -16.51 -5.36 -0.03
C PHE A 52 -16.76 -3.99 -0.65
N ALA A 53 -15.81 -3.05 -0.57
CA ALA A 53 -15.94 -1.75 -1.21
C ALA A 53 -16.17 -1.89 -2.73
N SER A 54 -17.23 -1.26 -3.24
CA SER A 54 -17.69 -1.43 -4.62
C SER A 54 -16.74 -0.82 -5.65
N LYS A 55 -15.99 0.20 -5.28
CA LYS A 55 -15.07 0.95 -6.16
C LYS A 55 -13.64 0.42 -6.15
N ARG A 56 -13.33 -0.61 -5.38
CA ARG A 56 -11.97 -1.16 -5.34
C ARG A 56 -11.52 -1.72 -6.69
N THR A 57 -10.30 -1.45 -7.09
CA THR A 57 -9.69 -1.96 -8.34
C THR A 57 -9.13 -3.38 -8.15
N ARG A 58 -8.43 -3.62 -7.05
CA ARG A 58 -7.80 -4.89 -6.66
C ARG A 58 -8.11 -5.22 -5.20
N GLY A 59 -7.08 -5.55 -4.40
CA GLY A 59 -7.20 -5.60 -2.95
C GLY A 59 -7.36 -4.18 -2.41
N ASN A 60 -8.34 -3.96 -1.53
CA ASN A 60 -8.59 -2.64 -0.96
C ASN A 60 -7.55 -2.34 0.13
N ALA A 61 -6.50 -1.59 -0.21
CA ALA A 61 -5.41 -1.26 0.69
C ALA A 61 -4.84 0.13 0.43
N ALA A 62 -4.62 0.86 1.50
CA ALA A 62 -3.96 2.15 1.53
C ALA A 62 -2.64 2.08 2.31
N LEU A 63 -1.77 3.06 2.11
CA LEU A 63 -0.47 3.09 2.75
C LEU A 63 -0.25 4.36 3.57
N ALA A 64 0.56 4.24 4.62
CA ALA A 64 1.00 5.38 5.39
C ALA A 64 2.45 5.20 5.88
N ALA A 65 3.08 6.31 6.23
CA ALA A 65 4.39 6.34 6.87
C ALA A 65 4.45 7.51 7.87
N LYS A 66 5.24 7.31 8.91
CA LYS A 66 5.53 8.32 9.90
C LYS A 66 6.75 9.11 9.46
N ILE A 67 6.70 10.43 9.59
CA ILE A 67 7.81 11.33 9.29
C ILE A 67 8.10 12.24 10.49
N GLU A 68 9.35 12.38 10.82
CA GLU A 68 9.83 13.32 11.83
C GLU A 68 10.39 14.54 11.13
N LEU A 69 9.81 15.71 11.40
CA LEU A 69 10.24 16.99 10.83
C LEU A 69 11.18 17.71 11.77
N GLU A 70 12.20 18.32 11.21
CA GLU A 70 13.02 19.30 11.90
C GLU A 70 12.28 20.66 12.01
N LYS A 71 12.87 21.62 12.69
CA LYS A 71 12.30 22.95 12.78
C LYS A 71 12.13 23.53 11.36
N ASP A 72 10.96 24.08 11.09
CA ASP A 72 10.58 24.68 9.80
C ASP A 72 10.60 23.73 8.59
N GLY A 73 10.65 22.40 8.83
CA GLY A 73 10.68 21.39 7.78
C GLY A 73 9.32 21.12 7.09
N GLU A 74 8.22 21.62 7.65
CA GLU A 74 6.87 21.34 7.12
C GLU A 74 6.64 22.00 5.76
N ASP A 75 7.05 23.26 5.58
CA ASP A 75 6.89 23.96 4.30
C ASP A 75 7.75 23.31 3.19
N ALA A 76 8.97 22.92 3.51
CA ALA A 76 9.84 22.21 2.58
C ALA A 76 9.24 20.85 2.18
N LEU A 77 8.68 20.09 3.14
CA LEU A 77 7.99 18.84 2.86
C LEU A 77 6.76 19.08 1.98
N PHE A 78 5.96 20.11 2.24
CA PHE A 78 4.78 20.42 1.46
C PHE A 78 5.13 20.80 0.02
N GLN A 79 6.17 21.60 -0.20
CA GLN A 79 6.65 21.93 -1.54
C GLN A 79 7.10 20.68 -2.31
N PHE A 80 7.80 19.75 -1.65
CA PHE A 80 8.17 18.48 -2.25
C PHE A 80 6.93 17.63 -2.59
N LEU A 81 6.00 17.46 -1.64
CA LEU A 81 4.78 16.66 -1.83
C LEU A 81 3.87 17.24 -2.93
N ASP A 82 3.76 18.58 -3.03
CA ASP A 82 3.04 19.26 -4.12
C ASP A 82 3.60 18.86 -5.49
N GLN A 83 4.91 18.92 -5.65
CA GLN A 83 5.57 18.57 -6.90
C GLN A 83 5.45 17.08 -7.21
N TRP A 84 5.67 16.24 -6.21
CA TRP A 84 5.59 14.78 -6.35
C TRP A 84 4.18 14.35 -6.75
N PHE A 85 3.16 14.84 -6.05
CA PHE A 85 1.75 14.50 -6.30
C PHE A 85 1.30 14.97 -7.69
N ASN A 86 1.71 16.14 -8.12
CA ASN A 86 1.43 16.62 -9.48
C ASN A 86 2.03 15.72 -10.57
N LYS A 87 3.26 15.19 -10.35
CA LYS A 87 3.88 14.21 -11.25
C LYS A 87 3.10 12.89 -11.26
N LEU A 88 2.67 12.42 -10.08
CA LEU A 88 1.84 11.23 -9.93
C LEU A 88 0.52 11.34 -10.71
N CYS A 89 -0.21 12.45 -10.54
CA CYS A 89 -1.46 12.68 -11.26
C CYS A 89 -1.27 12.69 -12.78
N LYS A 90 -0.20 13.32 -13.29
CA LYS A 90 0.15 13.30 -14.70
C LYS A 90 0.51 11.90 -15.22
N LYS A 91 1.09 11.04 -14.38
CA LYS A 91 1.36 9.64 -14.71
C LYS A 91 0.07 8.84 -14.78
N ILE A 92 -0.78 8.98 -13.77
CA ILE A 92 -2.05 8.24 -13.65
C ILE A 92 -3.01 8.61 -14.78
N SER A 93 -3.10 9.87 -15.18
CA SER A 93 -3.99 10.32 -16.26
C SER A 93 -3.70 9.69 -17.63
N LYS A 94 -2.55 9.02 -17.79
CA LYS A 94 -2.18 8.29 -19.01
C LYS A 94 -2.69 6.85 -19.05
N TYR A 95 -3.18 6.32 -17.93
CA TYR A 95 -3.69 4.95 -17.87
C TYR A 95 -5.11 4.89 -18.41
N GLU A 96 -5.34 3.90 -19.28
CA GLU A 96 -6.66 3.64 -19.84
C GLU A 96 -7.59 3.00 -18.81
N VAL A 97 -8.87 3.36 -18.85
CA VAL A 97 -9.92 2.66 -18.13
C VAL A 97 -10.26 1.40 -18.91
N VAL A 98 -10.19 0.25 -18.26
CA VAL A 98 -10.43 -1.05 -18.87
C VAL A 98 -11.51 -1.83 -18.13
N THR A 99 -12.20 -2.74 -18.83
CA THR A 99 -13.18 -3.63 -18.21
C THR A 99 -12.46 -4.79 -17.51
N SER A 100 -12.81 -5.05 -16.26
CA SER A 100 -12.30 -6.19 -15.52
C SER A 100 -12.76 -7.52 -16.14
N HIS A 101 -11.81 -8.41 -16.47
CA HIS A 101 -12.12 -9.74 -16.98
C HIS A 101 -12.94 -10.60 -16.00
N HIS A 102 -12.74 -10.41 -14.68
CA HIS A 102 -13.40 -11.18 -13.64
C HIS A 102 -14.81 -10.66 -13.32
N SER A 103 -14.93 -9.36 -13.06
CA SER A 103 -16.19 -8.76 -12.64
C SER A 103 -17.10 -8.36 -13.80
N LYS A 104 -16.56 -8.30 -15.04
CA LYS A 104 -17.26 -7.77 -16.22
C LYS A 104 -17.73 -6.32 -16.05
N ARG A 105 -17.13 -5.58 -15.11
CA ARG A 105 -17.42 -4.17 -14.84
C ARG A 105 -16.32 -3.30 -15.39
N GLU A 106 -16.67 -2.15 -15.88
CA GLU A 106 -15.75 -1.09 -16.20
C GLU A 106 -15.04 -0.65 -14.91
N GLN A 107 -13.73 -0.47 -14.98
CA GLN A 107 -12.97 0.02 -13.86
C GLN A 107 -13.34 1.47 -13.55
N VAL A 108 -13.56 1.79 -12.28
CA VAL A 108 -13.67 3.18 -11.84
C VAL A 108 -12.30 3.85 -12.00
N PRO A 109 -12.21 5.03 -12.64
CA PRO A 109 -10.95 5.78 -12.73
C PRO A 109 -10.35 6.03 -11.35
N PRO A 110 -9.04 5.92 -11.18
CA PRO A 110 -8.40 6.20 -9.90
C PRO A 110 -8.51 7.69 -9.54
N GLU A 111 -8.77 7.96 -8.28
CA GLU A 111 -8.89 9.29 -7.70
C GLU A 111 -7.86 9.45 -6.56
N PRO A 112 -6.57 9.60 -6.88
CA PRO A 112 -5.51 9.58 -5.89
C PRO A 112 -5.71 10.65 -4.83
N CYS A 113 -5.48 10.28 -3.58
CA CYS A 113 -5.42 11.20 -2.48
C CYS A 113 -4.14 10.96 -1.67
N LEU A 114 -3.34 12.01 -1.54
CA LEU A 114 -2.22 12.08 -0.61
C LEU A 114 -2.67 12.92 0.58
N LEU A 115 -2.39 12.44 1.78
CA LEU A 115 -2.78 13.08 3.03
C LEU A 115 -1.57 13.27 3.93
N TYR A 116 -1.44 14.44 4.52
CA TYR A 116 -0.55 14.73 5.63
C TYR A 116 -1.36 15.01 6.89
N SER A 117 -0.95 14.45 8.04
CA SER A 117 -1.61 14.74 9.31
C SER A 117 -0.64 14.67 10.48
N ARG A 118 -0.76 15.60 11.43
CA ARG A 118 -0.10 15.54 12.74
C ARG A 118 -0.90 14.72 13.76
N LYS A 119 -2.13 14.31 13.42
CA LYS A 119 -3.04 13.54 14.27
C LYS A 119 -3.44 12.23 13.61
N GLN A 120 -3.87 11.27 14.40
CA GLN A 120 -4.51 10.04 14.00
C GLN A 120 -5.96 10.04 14.49
N PHE A 121 -6.82 9.31 13.80
CA PHE A 121 -8.26 9.24 14.06
C PHE A 121 -8.69 7.76 14.20
N PRO A 122 -8.40 7.10 15.34
CA PRO A 122 -8.60 5.65 15.51
C PRO A 122 -10.03 5.18 15.23
N ASP A 123 -11.04 5.97 15.63
CA ASP A 123 -12.45 5.60 15.38
C ASP A 123 -12.77 5.55 13.89
N PHE A 124 -12.17 6.45 13.10
CA PHE A 124 -12.31 6.41 11.64
C PHE A 124 -11.66 5.17 11.03
N TYR A 125 -10.49 4.76 11.53
CA TYR A 125 -9.85 3.52 11.10
C TYR A 125 -10.78 2.32 11.28
N TRP A 126 -11.37 2.18 12.46
CA TRP A 126 -12.26 1.05 12.76
C TRP A 126 -13.49 1.02 11.83
N SER A 127 -14.10 2.17 11.56
CA SER A 127 -15.17 2.24 10.57
C SER A 127 -14.69 1.82 9.17
N ALA A 128 -13.54 2.32 8.71
CA ALA A 128 -13.04 2.08 7.36
C ALA A 128 -12.61 0.61 7.09
N VAL A 129 -12.32 -0.17 8.13
CA VAL A 129 -11.96 -1.60 7.99
C VAL A 129 -13.14 -2.55 8.20
N ARG A 130 -14.21 -2.09 8.88
CA ARG A 130 -15.34 -2.95 9.29
C ARG A 130 -16.64 -2.68 8.54
N GLU A 131 -16.76 -1.55 7.88
CA GLU A 131 -17.98 -1.15 7.17
C GLU A 131 -17.71 -0.29 5.94
N ASN A 132 -18.75 -0.02 5.16
CA ASN A 132 -18.66 0.91 4.04
C ASN A 132 -18.80 2.35 4.56
N VAL A 133 -17.72 3.10 4.51
CA VAL A 133 -17.66 4.48 5.01
C VAL A 133 -18.12 5.49 3.95
N ASP A 134 -18.94 6.45 4.35
CA ASP A 134 -19.31 7.58 3.51
C ASP A 134 -18.15 8.59 3.43
N LEU A 135 -17.87 9.05 2.21
CA LEU A 135 -16.84 10.05 1.94
C LEU A 135 -17.09 11.37 2.72
N ASN A 136 -18.34 11.74 2.95
CA ASN A 136 -18.68 12.94 3.72
C ASN A 136 -18.22 12.84 5.18
N TYR A 137 -18.23 11.65 5.76
CA TYR A 137 -17.68 11.46 7.11
C TYR A 137 -16.16 11.73 7.13
N ALA A 138 -15.40 11.23 6.16
CA ALA A 138 -13.98 11.55 6.03
C ALA A 138 -13.73 13.05 5.83
N LYS A 139 -14.54 13.70 4.96
CA LYS A 139 -14.47 15.16 4.73
C LYS A 139 -14.74 15.96 5.99
N THR A 140 -15.70 15.54 6.81
CA THR A 140 -16.03 16.21 8.08
C THR A 140 -14.85 16.13 9.06
N ILE A 141 -14.18 14.99 9.14
CA ILE A 141 -13.00 14.84 10.01
C ILE A 141 -11.90 15.80 9.60
N ILE A 142 -11.55 15.86 8.31
CA ILE A 142 -10.45 16.73 7.85
C ILE A 142 -10.80 18.22 7.96
N SER A 143 -12.04 18.63 7.66
CA SER A 143 -12.46 20.04 7.74
C SER A 143 -12.43 20.60 9.16
N ASN A 144 -12.57 19.74 10.16
CA ASN A 144 -12.53 20.11 11.57
C ASN A 144 -11.10 20.05 12.17
N ASN A 145 -10.06 19.82 11.36
CA ASN A 145 -8.70 19.65 11.84
C ASN A 145 -7.68 20.44 10.99
N GLU A 146 -7.19 21.53 11.53
CA GLU A 146 -6.18 22.40 10.89
C GLU A 146 -4.82 21.69 10.66
N ASN A 147 -4.56 20.59 11.37
CA ASN A 147 -3.33 19.82 11.26
C ASN A 147 -3.34 18.76 10.14
N VAL A 148 -4.30 18.86 9.23
CA VAL A 148 -4.44 17.94 8.09
C VAL A 148 -4.33 18.75 6.80
N LYS A 149 -3.48 18.28 5.88
CA LYS A 149 -3.38 18.79 4.51
C LYS A 149 -3.63 17.65 3.53
N ILE A 150 -4.34 17.92 2.45
CA ILE A 150 -4.67 16.91 1.44
C ILE A 150 -4.30 17.40 0.04
N TRP A 151 -3.96 16.46 -0.82
CA TRP A 151 -3.78 16.63 -2.25
C TRP A 151 -4.70 15.64 -2.96
N THR A 152 -5.45 16.09 -3.94
CA THR A 152 -6.43 15.26 -4.66
C THR A 152 -6.25 15.40 -6.17
N GLY A 153 -6.52 14.33 -6.92
CA GLY A 153 -6.37 14.31 -8.36
C GLY A 153 -7.40 15.18 -9.08
N SER A 154 -8.67 14.77 -9.07
CA SER A 154 -9.76 15.45 -9.77
C SER A 154 -10.71 16.24 -8.85
N GLY A 155 -10.49 16.19 -7.55
CA GLY A 155 -11.37 16.83 -6.55
C GLY A 155 -12.53 15.95 -6.06
N LYS A 156 -12.75 14.74 -6.61
CA LYS A 156 -13.75 13.79 -6.10
C LYS A 156 -13.36 13.20 -4.76
N MET A 157 -12.06 13.12 -4.48
CA MET A 157 -11.50 12.74 -3.17
C MET A 157 -11.78 11.29 -2.74
N GLU A 158 -12.04 10.37 -3.66
CA GLU A 158 -12.38 8.99 -3.32
C GLU A 158 -11.27 8.27 -2.51
N GLY A 159 -9.99 8.51 -2.84
CA GLY A 159 -8.84 7.98 -2.09
C GLY A 159 -8.67 8.56 -0.68
N LEU A 160 -9.46 9.58 -0.26
CA LEU A 160 -9.35 10.17 1.07
C LEU A 160 -9.66 9.15 2.17
N ILE A 161 -10.67 8.29 1.95
CA ILE A 161 -11.08 7.29 2.96
C ILE A 161 -9.89 6.39 3.30
N GLY A 162 -9.22 5.84 2.30
CA GLY A 162 -8.11 4.94 2.53
C GLY A 162 -6.87 5.63 3.08
N ALA A 163 -6.49 6.79 2.54
CA ALA A 163 -5.35 7.55 3.02
C ALA A 163 -5.52 7.97 4.49
N LEU A 164 -6.72 8.44 4.87
CA LEU A 164 -7.04 8.80 6.26
C LEU A 164 -7.05 7.57 7.18
N ALA A 165 -7.61 6.45 6.74
CA ALA A 165 -7.63 5.21 7.52
C ALA A 165 -6.22 4.66 7.75
N ALA A 166 -5.37 4.66 6.73
CA ALA A 166 -3.99 4.19 6.85
C ALA A 166 -3.16 5.02 7.83
N VAL A 167 -3.30 6.34 7.81
CA VAL A 167 -2.70 7.25 8.79
C VAL A 167 -3.23 6.98 10.19
N SER A 168 -4.52 6.65 10.31
CA SER A 168 -5.23 6.53 11.59
C SER A 168 -5.06 5.16 12.27
N TRP A 169 -4.51 4.16 11.55
CA TRP A 169 -4.25 2.84 12.15
C TRP A 169 -3.13 2.92 13.18
N VAL A 170 -3.40 2.46 14.39
CA VAL A 170 -2.42 2.47 15.47
C VAL A 170 -1.60 1.17 15.50
N GLY A 171 -2.27 0.01 15.36
CA GLY A 171 -1.63 -1.31 15.23
C GLY A 171 -0.66 -1.66 16.35
N LEU A 172 -0.93 -1.22 17.58
CA LEU A 172 0.02 -1.39 18.69
C LEU A 172 0.09 -2.83 19.20
N ASN A 173 -1.05 -3.51 19.29
CA ASN A 173 -1.17 -4.79 19.96
C ASN A 173 -1.40 -5.96 19.02
N ASP A 174 -1.83 -5.71 17.79
CA ASP A 174 -2.09 -6.73 16.79
C ASP A 174 -1.69 -6.23 15.40
N HIS A 175 -0.62 -6.80 14.86
CA HIS A 175 -0.14 -6.52 13.51
C HIS A 175 0.74 -7.67 13.01
N THR A 176 0.82 -7.76 11.70
CA THR A 176 1.75 -8.65 10.99
C THR A 176 2.62 -7.83 10.05
N TRP A 177 3.40 -8.50 9.24
CA TRP A 177 4.32 -7.87 8.28
C TRP A 177 4.06 -8.41 6.88
N GLU A 178 4.17 -7.56 5.87
CA GLU A 178 4.13 -7.96 4.47
C GLU A 178 5.35 -7.38 3.74
N LEU A 179 6.23 -8.26 3.26
CA LEU A 179 7.29 -7.89 2.34
C LEU A 179 6.70 -7.90 0.93
N ILE A 180 6.76 -6.76 0.24
CA ILE A 180 6.37 -6.65 -1.17
C ILE A 180 7.62 -6.50 -2.02
N ALA A 181 7.83 -7.45 -2.94
CA ALA A 181 8.87 -7.41 -3.96
C ALA A 181 8.32 -6.81 -5.25
N TYR A 182 9.10 -5.94 -5.88
CA TYR A 182 8.72 -5.24 -7.11
C TYR A 182 9.48 -5.78 -8.32
N ARG A 183 8.81 -5.79 -9.46
CA ARG A 183 9.35 -6.25 -10.73
C ARG A 183 10.32 -5.26 -11.34
N LYS A 184 11.28 -5.75 -12.11
CA LYS A 184 12.06 -4.90 -13.01
C LYS A 184 11.16 -4.34 -14.12
N GLU A 185 11.39 -3.11 -14.53
CA GLU A 185 10.55 -2.41 -15.50
C GLU A 185 10.41 -3.17 -16.83
N ASN A 186 11.49 -3.76 -17.32
CA ASN A 186 11.51 -4.56 -18.55
C ASN A 186 10.71 -5.88 -18.46
N ASN A 187 10.29 -6.30 -17.28
CA ASN A 187 9.50 -7.50 -17.07
C ASN A 187 7.99 -7.23 -16.95
N MET A 188 7.58 -5.97 -16.89
CA MET A 188 6.19 -5.58 -16.59
C MET A 188 5.16 -6.17 -17.58
N SER A 189 5.51 -6.26 -18.86
CA SER A 189 4.67 -6.83 -19.92
C SER A 189 4.60 -8.36 -19.90
N ASN A 190 5.53 -9.03 -19.21
CA ASN A 190 5.66 -10.47 -19.23
C ASN A 190 4.81 -11.14 -18.14
N LYS A 191 4.47 -12.41 -18.33
CA LYS A 191 3.90 -13.23 -17.25
C LYS A 191 4.92 -13.38 -16.13
N ARG A 192 4.47 -13.25 -14.86
CA ARG A 192 5.34 -13.50 -13.69
C ARG A 192 5.84 -14.93 -13.67
N LYS A 193 7.12 -15.09 -13.35
CA LYS A 193 7.75 -16.41 -13.19
C LYS A 193 8.04 -16.64 -11.71
N ILE A 194 7.12 -17.31 -11.02
CA ILE A 194 7.31 -17.77 -9.64
C ILE A 194 6.90 -19.24 -9.59
N SER A 195 7.84 -20.09 -9.26
CA SER A 195 7.66 -21.54 -9.19
C SER A 195 6.79 -21.90 -7.98
N LYS A 196 5.86 -22.84 -8.20
CA LYS A 196 5.00 -23.36 -7.12
C LYS A 196 5.81 -24.16 -6.10
N ASP A 197 6.79 -24.88 -6.58
CA ASP A 197 7.61 -25.79 -5.74
C ASP A 197 8.51 -24.97 -4.82
N THR A 198 9.14 -23.90 -5.34
CA THR A 198 9.95 -22.99 -4.51
C THR A 198 9.14 -22.24 -3.46
N VAL A 199 7.89 -21.88 -3.77
CA VAL A 199 6.97 -21.27 -2.77
C VAL A 199 6.57 -22.29 -1.71
N GLU A 200 6.40 -23.56 -2.07
CA GLU A 200 6.11 -24.63 -1.12
C GLU A 200 7.28 -24.90 -0.18
N GLU A 201 8.48 -25.00 -0.73
CA GLU A 201 9.71 -25.18 0.04
C GLU A 201 9.96 -23.99 0.99
N MET A 202 9.82 -22.79 0.48
CA MET A 202 9.91 -21.57 1.29
C MET A 202 8.90 -21.58 2.45
N ALA A 203 7.63 -21.90 2.19
CA ALA A 203 6.60 -21.93 3.23
C ALA A 203 6.84 -23.03 4.29
N LYS A 204 7.39 -24.18 3.91
CA LYS A 204 7.81 -25.24 4.85
C LYS A 204 9.01 -24.83 5.70
N LYS A 205 9.95 -24.10 5.12
CA LYS A 205 11.18 -23.67 5.79
C LYS A 205 10.94 -22.48 6.73
N TYR A 206 10.08 -21.55 6.33
CA TYR A 206 9.78 -20.33 7.07
C TYR A 206 8.35 -20.36 7.60
N THR A 207 8.15 -21.11 8.68
CA THR A 207 6.83 -21.46 9.24
C THR A 207 6.01 -20.29 9.78
N SER A 208 6.64 -19.15 10.07
CA SER A 208 5.92 -17.93 10.44
C SER A 208 5.40 -17.13 9.22
N THR A 209 5.60 -17.62 7.99
CA THR A 209 4.93 -17.05 6.82
C THR A 209 3.46 -17.43 6.79
N ILE A 210 2.60 -16.48 6.41
CA ILE A 210 1.16 -16.61 6.50
C ILE A 210 0.55 -16.79 5.11
N LEU A 211 -0.18 -17.90 4.91
CA LEU A 211 -0.98 -18.17 3.71
C LEU A 211 -0.23 -17.92 2.37
N SER A 212 0.98 -18.47 2.24
CA SER A 212 1.74 -18.39 0.98
C SER A 212 1.09 -19.19 -0.15
N ARG A 213 0.32 -20.24 0.20
CA ARG A 213 -0.45 -21.10 -0.71
C ARG A 213 -1.83 -21.38 -0.14
N ASP A 214 -2.79 -21.59 -1.01
CA ASP A 214 -4.09 -22.14 -0.64
C ASP A 214 -3.92 -23.63 -0.23
N PRO A 215 -4.34 -24.02 0.96
CA PRO A 215 -4.13 -25.37 1.46
C PRO A 215 -4.88 -26.44 0.66
N ASN A 216 -6.01 -26.10 0.04
CA ASN A 216 -6.86 -27.02 -0.71
C ASN A 216 -6.47 -27.08 -2.19
N SER A 217 -6.50 -25.94 -2.88
CA SER A 217 -6.23 -25.86 -4.33
C SER A 217 -4.76 -25.86 -4.68
N LYS A 218 -3.86 -25.72 -3.67
CA LYS A 218 -2.40 -25.59 -3.85
C LYS A 218 -2.00 -24.37 -4.72
N LYS A 219 -2.91 -23.44 -4.94
CA LYS A 219 -2.65 -22.21 -5.70
C LYS A 219 -1.72 -21.28 -4.91
N ILE A 220 -0.77 -20.64 -5.61
CA ILE A 220 0.07 -19.59 -5.03
C ILE A 220 -0.81 -18.38 -4.70
N LEU A 221 -0.69 -17.86 -3.48
CA LEU A 221 -1.43 -16.69 -3.00
C LEU A 221 -0.55 -15.43 -2.87
N ILE A 222 0.77 -15.59 -2.87
CA ILE A 222 1.72 -14.49 -2.72
C ILE A 222 1.82 -13.62 -3.99
N SER A 223 1.46 -14.12 -5.17
CA SER A 223 1.65 -13.43 -6.44
C SER A 223 0.32 -12.88 -6.99
N PRO A 224 0.26 -11.59 -7.39
CA PRO A 224 -0.95 -11.01 -8.00
C PRO A 224 -1.29 -11.68 -9.34
N ASN A 225 -2.59 -11.79 -9.63
CA ASN A 225 -3.09 -12.34 -10.90
C ASN A 225 -3.26 -11.26 -12.00
N THR A 226 -3.17 -9.97 -11.65
CA THR A 226 -3.36 -8.84 -12.56
C THR A 226 -2.02 -8.19 -12.91
N PRO A 227 -1.89 -7.55 -14.10
CA PRO A 227 -0.72 -6.75 -14.42
C PRO A 227 -0.52 -5.64 -13.36
N CYS A 228 0.64 -5.62 -12.71
CA CYS A 228 1.04 -4.57 -11.78
C CYS A 228 2.55 -4.70 -11.47
N PRO A 229 3.18 -3.66 -10.90
CA PRO A 229 4.60 -3.69 -10.54
C PRO A 229 4.98 -4.70 -9.45
N VAL A 230 4.02 -5.23 -8.70
CA VAL A 230 4.29 -6.21 -7.63
C VAL A 230 4.63 -7.58 -8.23
N LEU A 231 5.75 -8.15 -7.82
CA LEU A 231 6.14 -9.52 -8.15
C LEU A 231 5.43 -10.50 -7.23
N TYR A 232 5.57 -10.32 -5.92
CA TYR A 232 4.87 -11.06 -4.88
C TYR A 232 4.85 -10.28 -3.56
N GLY A 233 3.98 -10.72 -2.64
CA GLY A 233 3.91 -10.24 -1.26
C GLY A 233 4.02 -11.42 -0.28
N ILE A 234 5.02 -11.43 0.59
CA ILE A 234 5.21 -12.44 1.63
C ILE A 234 4.73 -11.88 2.96
N ARG A 235 3.67 -12.46 3.49
CA ARG A 235 3.17 -12.13 4.83
C ARG A 235 3.83 -12.99 5.88
N SER A 236 4.14 -12.38 7.03
CA SER A 236 4.78 -13.09 8.14
C SER A 236 4.46 -12.41 9.48
N GLU A 237 4.54 -13.18 10.55
CA GLU A 237 4.47 -12.66 11.93
C GLU A 237 5.71 -11.84 12.32
N CYS A 238 6.81 -11.98 11.57
CA CYS A 238 8.08 -11.35 11.86
C CYS A 238 8.72 -10.77 10.58
N PRO A 239 9.24 -9.53 10.59
CA PRO A 239 9.84 -8.90 9.41
C PRO A 239 11.10 -9.64 8.93
N ASN A 240 11.97 -10.07 9.84
CA ASN A 240 13.20 -10.78 9.50
C ASN A 240 12.91 -12.14 8.83
N ASN A 241 11.80 -12.80 9.22
CA ASN A 241 11.38 -14.04 8.60
C ASN A 241 10.84 -13.81 7.18
N ALA A 242 10.07 -12.72 6.96
CA ALA A 242 9.63 -12.32 5.62
C ALA A 242 10.81 -12.04 4.69
N GLU A 243 11.85 -11.36 5.19
CA GLU A 243 13.06 -11.05 4.43
C GLU A 243 13.87 -12.32 4.11
N SER A 244 14.05 -13.20 5.09
CA SER A 244 14.73 -14.49 4.88
C SER A 244 13.99 -15.38 3.87
N ALA A 245 12.66 -15.41 3.93
CA ALA A 245 11.82 -16.10 2.97
C ALA A 245 11.94 -15.48 1.56
N HIS A 246 12.02 -14.16 1.46
CA HIS A 246 12.28 -13.46 0.21
C HIS A 246 13.62 -13.84 -0.40
N HIS A 247 14.70 -13.77 0.36
CA HIS A 247 16.03 -14.16 -0.12
C HIS A 247 16.07 -15.62 -0.56
N ASN A 248 15.38 -16.52 0.15
CA ASN A 248 15.24 -17.91 -0.28
C ASN A 248 14.52 -18.02 -1.63
N LEU A 249 13.39 -17.32 -1.86
CA LEU A 249 12.74 -17.34 -3.17
C LEU A 249 13.61 -16.75 -4.29
N GLN A 250 14.41 -15.73 -3.98
CA GLN A 250 15.30 -15.08 -4.95
C GLN A 250 16.58 -15.88 -5.22
N SER A 251 16.90 -16.93 -4.45
CA SER A 251 18.03 -17.84 -4.70
C SER A 251 17.75 -18.89 -5.77
N TYR A 252 16.49 -19.07 -6.18
CA TYR A 252 16.12 -20.01 -7.25
C TYR A 252 16.14 -19.32 -8.61
N GLU A 253 16.94 -19.83 -9.55
CA GLU A 253 17.10 -19.28 -10.92
C GLU A 253 15.81 -19.28 -11.75
N GLU A 254 14.90 -20.19 -11.45
CA GLU A 254 13.59 -20.30 -12.12
C GLU A 254 12.62 -19.18 -11.74
N ASN A 255 12.87 -18.49 -10.63
CA ASN A 255 12.05 -17.36 -10.20
C ASN A 255 12.52 -16.05 -10.86
N GLU A 256 11.55 -15.19 -11.17
CA GLU A 256 11.83 -13.83 -11.66
C GLU A 256 12.59 -13.04 -10.59
N THR A 257 13.73 -12.45 -10.97
CA THR A 257 14.51 -11.57 -10.10
C THR A 257 13.77 -10.25 -9.89
N CYS A 258 13.57 -9.86 -8.64
CA CYS A 258 12.97 -8.57 -8.29
C CYS A 258 13.93 -7.40 -8.56
N SER A 259 13.39 -6.18 -8.63
CA SER A 259 14.19 -4.94 -8.69
C SER A 259 14.55 -4.45 -7.29
N THR A 260 13.58 -4.44 -6.41
CA THR A 260 13.66 -3.98 -5.02
C THR A 260 12.51 -4.58 -4.21
N PHE A 261 12.56 -4.44 -2.89
CA PHE A 261 11.46 -4.80 -2.01
C PHE A 261 11.28 -3.78 -0.89
N GLN A 262 10.13 -3.84 -0.24
CA GLN A 262 9.82 -3.05 0.94
C GLN A 262 9.05 -3.90 1.94
N ILE A 263 9.38 -3.77 3.22
CA ILE A 263 8.66 -4.42 4.32
C ILE A 263 7.69 -3.41 4.93
N TRP A 264 6.44 -3.82 5.08
CA TRP A 264 5.34 -3.04 5.60
C TRP A 264 4.78 -3.68 6.85
N ARG A 265 4.46 -2.89 7.86
CA ARG A 265 3.59 -3.32 8.94
C ARG A 265 2.14 -3.32 8.43
N THR A 266 1.35 -4.36 8.73
CA THR A 266 0.00 -4.50 8.18
C THR A 266 -0.99 -5.05 9.20
N ASN A 267 -2.26 -4.68 9.04
CA ASN A 267 -3.40 -5.24 9.78
C ASN A 267 -3.94 -6.54 9.15
N GLN A 268 -3.25 -7.10 8.18
CA GLN A 268 -3.68 -8.33 7.53
C GLN A 268 -3.36 -9.55 8.39
N ALA A 269 -4.28 -10.51 8.44
CA ALA A 269 -4.23 -11.67 9.33
C ALA A 269 -4.20 -11.30 10.83
N THR A 270 -4.82 -10.18 11.18
CA THR A 270 -5.10 -9.76 12.56
C THR A 270 -6.58 -9.91 12.88
N GLY A 271 -6.99 -9.57 14.11
CA GLY A 271 -8.38 -9.53 14.53
C GLY A 271 -9.20 -8.34 13.98
N ASP A 272 -8.58 -7.37 13.32
CA ASP A 272 -9.22 -6.10 12.98
C ASP A 272 -10.47 -6.22 12.10
N HIS A 273 -10.54 -7.26 11.25
CA HIS A 273 -11.67 -7.51 10.35
C HIS A 273 -12.73 -8.49 10.91
N ILE A 274 -12.57 -9.05 12.12
CA ILE A 274 -13.46 -10.10 12.66
C ILE A 274 -14.89 -9.58 12.88
N GLU A 275 -15.03 -8.30 13.25
CA GLU A 275 -16.33 -7.66 13.53
C GLU A 275 -16.92 -6.91 12.32
N CYS A 276 -16.53 -7.30 11.10
CA CYS A 276 -17.11 -6.69 9.90
C CYS A 276 -18.64 -6.82 9.87
N LYS A 277 -19.32 -5.71 9.65
CA LYS A 277 -20.77 -5.69 9.41
C LYS A 277 -21.02 -6.08 7.94
N HIS A 278 -21.90 -7.05 7.74
CA HIS A 278 -22.29 -7.54 6.41
C HIS A 278 -23.52 -6.81 5.87
#